data_d6ea141038f317e532e13a12c567f683
#
_entry.id   d6ea141038f317e532e13a12c567f683
#
_cell.length_a   1.000
_cell.length_b   1.000
_cell.length_c   1.000
_cell.angle_alpha   90.00
_cell.angle_beta   90.00
_cell.angle_gamma   90.00
#
_symmetry.space_group_name_H-M   'P 1'
#
loop_
_entity.id
_entity.type
_entity.pdbx_description
1 polymer ?
#
loop_
_entity_poly.entity_id
_entity_poly.type
_entity_poly.pdbx_seq_one_letter_code
_entity_poly.pdbx_strand_id
1 'polypeptide(L)'
;MEGFRSPQAPRISVNAFLVLGGPAPVLVDAGRGAGGPASLGHLPKALDACGVAPGAVGTVLVTHLHSDHIGGLTGPDGSALFPNAEVVIPEAEAAYWFADGAEDRAPERAKAGFRRAQGLAAAYGERIRRAGEGEVLPGIEAILAPGHTPGHTAYRVQSGETSLLIWGDVVHLPAIQFARPEAFLSFDVDGALAAATRKRILDQAVADRSLVAGMHLEFPALGSVRRDGAGFAWVPEQWSAAS
;
A
#
# COMPACT_ATOMS: atom_id res chain seq x y z
N MET A 1 15.23 20.39 -14.66
CA MET A 1 14.03 21.20 -14.37
C MET A 1 13.91 21.28 -12.85
N GLU A 2 14.17 22.42 -12.27
CA GLU A 2 13.84 22.67 -10.87
C GLU A 2 12.31 22.60 -10.74
N GLY A 3 11.81 21.61 -10.02
CA GLY A 3 10.37 21.49 -9.79
C GLY A 3 9.89 22.70 -9.00
N PHE A 4 8.84 23.35 -9.46
CA PHE A 4 8.14 24.44 -8.75
C PHE A 4 7.45 23.91 -7.48
N ARG A 5 8.21 23.22 -6.61
CA ARG A 5 7.69 22.73 -5.34
C ARG A 5 8.05 23.72 -4.23
N SER A 6 7.11 23.94 -3.34
CA SER A 6 7.34 24.70 -2.12
C SER A 6 8.61 24.21 -1.42
N PRO A 7 9.48 25.11 -0.89
CA PRO A 7 10.60 24.70 -0.05
C PRO A 7 10.18 24.04 1.28
N GLN A 8 8.89 23.92 1.54
CA GLN A 8 8.36 23.15 2.67
C GLN A 8 8.64 21.65 2.45
N ALA A 9 8.63 20.89 3.55
CA ALA A 9 8.80 19.45 3.52
C ALA A 9 7.86 18.80 2.48
N PRO A 10 8.33 17.80 1.72
CA PRO A 10 7.51 17.16 0.71
C PRO A 10 6.24 16.57 1.34
N ARG A 11 5.11 16.81 0.72
CA ARG A 11 3.85 16.16 1.10
C ARG A 11 3.81 14.79 0.44
N ILE A 12 3.40 13.80 1.22
CA ILE A 12 3.22 12.42 0.77
C ILE A 12 1.73 12.11 0.91
N SER A 13 1.08 11.70 -0.17
CA SER A 13 -0.29 11.21 -0.15
C SER A 13 -0.34 9.87 0.57
N VAL A 14 -1.51 9.52 1.12
CA VAL A 14 -1.79 8.19 1.68
C VAL A 14 -3.08 7.71 1.04
N ASN A 15 -2.96 6.76 0.13
CA ASN A 15 -4.07 6.23 -0.64
C ASN A 15 -4.41 4.81 -0.20
N ALA A 16 -5.64 4.39 -0.46
CA ALA A 16 -6.12 3.02 -0.41
C ALA A 16 -6.95 2.78 -1.67
N PHE A 17 -7.04 1.54 -2.13
CA PHE A 17 -7.74 1.24 -3.38
C PHE A 17 -8.85 0.24 -3.13
N LEU A 18 -10.05 0.55 -3.66
CA LEU A 18 -11.21 -0.30 -3.61
C LEU A 18 -11.39 -0.99 -4.97
N VAL A 19 -11.34 -2.32 -4.98
CA VAL A 19 -11.57 -3.15 -6.17
C VAL A 19 -12.99 -3.67 -6.12
N LEU A 20 -13.75 -3.36 -7.16
CA LEU A 20 -15.15 -3.75 -7.34
C LEU A 20 -15.27 -4.72 -8.54
N GLY A 21 -16.41 -5.40 -8.64
CA GLY A 21 -16.71 -6.31 -9.75
C GLY A 21 -16.54 -7.79 -9.43
N GLY A 22 -16.00 -8.13 -8.26
CA GLY A 22 -15.98 -9.49 -7.73
C GLY A 22 -17.22 -9.82 -6.86
N PRO A 23 -17.23 -10.99 -6.21
CA PRO A 23 -18.34 -11.42 -5.33
C PRO A 23 -18.57 -10.47 -4.14
N ALA A 24 -17.51 -9.84 -3.65
CA ALA A 24 -17.54 -8.81 -2.63
C ALA A 24 -16.45 -7.77 -2.91
N PRO A 25 -16.59 -6.53 -2.44
CA PRO A 25 -15.54 -5.51 -2.53
C PRO A 25 -14.26 -5.97 -1.85
N VAL A 26 -13.12 -5.69 -2.49
CA VAL A 26 -11.78 -5.93 -1.96
C VAL A 26 -11.11 -4.59 -1.72
N LEU A 27 -10.62 -4.35 -0.52
CA LEU A 27 -9.86 -3.16 -0.17
C LEU A 27 -8.37 -3.49 -0.17
N VAL A 28 -7.55 -2.66 -0.80
CA VAL A 28 -6.07 -2.76 -0.72
C VAL A 28 -5.57 -1.63 0.15
N ASP A 29 -5.04 -1.98 1.31
CA ASP A 29 -4.72 -1.13 2.45
C ASP A 29 -5.92 -0.32 2.99
N ALA A 30 -5.76 0.33 4.13
CA ALA A 30 -6.84 1.06 4.79
C ALA A 30 -6.43 2.48 5.24
N GLY A 31 -5.27 2.94 4.81
CA GLY A 31 -4.77 4.26 5.16
C GLY A 31 -4.40 4.41 6.63
N ARG A 32 -4.20 5.67 7.07
CA ARG A 32 -3.70 6.01 8.40
C ARG A 32 -4.70 5.80 9.53
N GLY A 33 -6.00 5.77 9.21
CA GLY A 33 -7.07 5.72 10.21
C GLY A 33 -7.22 7.02 11.02
N ALA A 34 -7.99 6.94 12.09
CA ALA A 34 -8.27 8.06 12.98
C ALA A 34 -7.06 8.43 13.86
N GLY A 35 -7.08 9.65 14.44
CA GLY A 35 -6.07 10.11 15.40
C GLY A 35 -4.78 10.67 14.76
N GLY A 36 -4.75 10.84 13.44
CA GLY A 36 -3.69 11.54 12.71
C GLY A 36 -4.04 12.99 12.37
N PRO A 37 -3.22 13.67 11.54
CA PRO A 37 -3.54 14.98 11.00
C PRO A 37 -4.91 14.99 10.30
N ALA A 38 -5.62 16.13 10.33
CA ALA A 38 -6.96 16.28 9.73
C ALA A 38 -7.01 16.01 8.20
N SER A 39 -5.86 16.00 7.54
CA SER A 39 -5.72 15.65 6.12
C SER A 39 -5.69 14.13 5.84
N LEU A 40 -5.72 13.28 6.87
CA LEU A 40 -5.66 11.82 6.78
C LEU A 40 -6.91 11.18 7.39
N GLY A 41 -7.06 9.86 7.19
CA GLY A 41 -8.16 9.09 7.83
C GLY A 41 -9.52 9.26 7.14
N HIS A 42 -9.54 9.62 5.86
CA HIS A 42 -10.78 9.88 5.10
C HIS A 42 -11.39 8.63 4.43
N LEU A 43 -10.81 7.43 4.63
CA LEU A 43 -11.31 6.20 4.03
C LEU A 43 -12.81 5.95 4.32
N PRO A 44 -13.35 6.13 5.55
CA PRO A 44 -14.79 5.92 5.78
C PRO A 44 -15.67 6.81 4.91
N LYS A 45 -15.30 8.07 4.71
CA LYS A 45 -16.04 9.00 3.83
C LYS A 45 -15.93 8.62 2.36
N ALA A 46 -14.76 8.11 1.95
CA ALA A 46 -14.54 7.65 0.57
C ALA A 46 -15.38 6.40 0.28
N LEU A 47 -15.44 5.44 1.20
CA LEU A 47 -16.29 4.25 1.08
C LEU A 47 -17.78 4.62 1.01
N ASP A 48 -18.23 5.53 1.87
CA ASP A 48 -19.62 6.04 1.85
C ASP A 48 -19.96 6.69 0.51
N ALA A 49 -19.07 7.53 -0.02
CA ALA A 49 -19.22 8.14 -1.34
C ALA A 49 -19.28 7.11 -2.50
N CYS A 50 -18.67 5.95 -2.33
CA CYS A 50 -18.75 4.83 -3.26
C CYS A 50 -19.96 3.91 -2.99
N GLY A 51 -20.79 4.21 -1.99
CA GLY A 51 -21.92 3.38 -1.59
C GLY A 51 -21.52 2.03 -0.96
N VAL A 52 -20.31 1.91 -0.42
CA VAL A 52 -19.77 0.68 0.16
C VAL A 52 -19.70 0.81 1.67
N ALA A 53 -20.57 0.08 2.36
CA ALA A 53 -20.49 -0.03 3.82
C ALA A 53 -19.26 -0.85 4.24
N PRO A 54 -18.60 -0.54 5.38
CA PRO A 54 -17.47 -1.33 5.86
C PRO A 54 -17.77 -2.83 6.03
N GLY A 55 -19.00 -3.18 6.43
CA GLY A 55 -19.43 -4.57 6.55
C GLY A 55 -19.66 -5.30 5.23
N ALA A 56 -19.66 -4.58 4.09
CA ALA A 56 -19.77 -5.18 2.75
C ALA A 56 -18.37 -5.57 2.19
N VAL A 57 -17.29 -5.04 2.74
CA VAL A 57 -15.93 -5.42 2.34
C VAL A 57 -15.67 -6.85 2.75
N GLY A 58 -15.41 -7.72 1.78
CA GLY A 58 -15.19 -9.15 2.02
C GLY A 58 -13.74 -9.49 2.32
N THR A 59 -12.79 -8.74 1.73
CA THR A 59 -11.36 -8.96 1.93
C THR A 59 -10.62 -7.63 2.00
N VAL A 60 -9.64 -7.56 2.90
CA VAL A 60 -8.63 -6.50 2.89
C VAL A 60 -7.27 -7.14 2.57
N LEU A 61 -6.66 -6.71 1.49
CA LEU A 61 -5.29 -7.07 1.14
C LEU A 61 -4.35 -6.02 1.72
N VAL A 62 -3.39 -6.45 2.51
CA VAL A 62 -2.41 -5.54 3.13
C VAL A 62 -1.10 -5.63 2.37
N THR A 63 -0.59 -4.49 1.88
CA THR A 63 0.72 -4.47 1.21
C THR A 63 1.86 -4.70 2.21
N HIS A 64 1.76 -4.06 3.37
CA HIS A 64 2.68 -4.20 4.50
C HIS A 64 2.07 -3.57 5.78
N LEU A 65 2.69 -3.80 6.95
CA LEU A 65 2.09 -3.46 8.23
C LEU A 65 2.52 -2.09 8.81
N HIS A 66 2.93 -1.12 7.98
CA HIS A 66 3.11 0.25 8.46
C HIS A 66 1.77 0.92 8.79
N SER A 67 1.84 1.87 9.70
CA SER A 67 0.66 2.48 10.34
C SER A 67 -0.25 3.26 9.39
N ASP A 68 0.24 3.74 8.29
CA ASP A 68 -0.51 4.47 7.27
C ASP A 68 -1.15 3.55 6.21
N HIS A 69 -0.94 2.24 6.33
CA HIS A 69 -1.57 1.19 5.53
C HIS A 69 -2.61 0.41 6.32
N ILE A 70 -2.34 0.16 7.61
CA ILE A 70 -3.24 -0.63 8.45
C ILE A 70 -4.02 0.19 9.49
N GLY A 71 -3.74 1.49 9.60
CA GLY A 71 -4.34 2.32 10.65
C GLY A 71 -5.85 2.44 10.57
N GLY A 72 -6.43 2.33 9.38
CA GLY A 72 -7.86 2.33 9.15
C GLY A 72 -8.54 0.98 9.33
N LEU A 73 -7.82 -0.08 9.72
CA LEU A 73 -8.41 -1.39 9.99
C LEU A 73 -9.00 -1.50 11.39
N THR A 74 -8.52 -0.70 12.35
CA THR A 74 -8.98 -0.73 13.73
C THR A 74 -9.52 0.62 14.20
N GLY A 75 -10.61 0.59 14.95
CA GLY A 75 -11.17 1.75 15.62
C GLY A 75 -10.31 2.22 16.80
N PRO A 76 -10.62 3.41 17.35
CA PRO A 76 -9.93 3.95 18.54
C PRO A 76 -10.07 3.04 19.79
N ASP A 77 -11.13 2.26 19.83
CA ASP A 77 -11.43 1.26 20.88
C ASP A 77 -10.78 -0.11 20.62
N GLY A 78 -10.01 -0.24 19.54
CA GLY A 78 -9.39 -1.48 19.13
C GLY A 78 -10.31 -2.44 18.38
N SER A 79 -11.56 -2.07 18.09
CA SER A 79 -12.49 -2.91 17.32
C SER A 79 -12.10 -2.99 15.83
N ALA A 80 -12.45 -4.10 15.17
CA ALA A 80 -12.30 -4.27 13.73
C ALA A 80 -13.29 -3.37 12.98
N LEU A 81 -12.80 -2.46 12.14
CA LEU A 81 -13.65 -1.55 11.34
C LEU A 81 -14.28 -2.24 10.12
N PHE A 82 -13.74 -3.37 9.68
CA PHE A 82 -14.31 -4.21 8.62
C PHE A 82 -14.72 -5.55 9.22
N PRO A 83 -15.92 -5.63 9.87
CA PRO A 83 -16.28 -6.72 10.75
C PRO A 83 -16.42 -8.08 10.03
N ASN A 84 -16.71 -8.07 8.73
CA ASN A 84 -16.90 -9.28 7.92
C ASN A 84 -15.69 -9.62 7.04
N ALA A 85 -14.68 -8.78 7.00
CA ALA A 85 -13.54 -8.97 6.11
C ALA A 85 -12.54 -10.00 6.64
N GLU A 86 -12.05 -10.83 5.73
CA GLU A 86 -10.77 -11.51 5.88
C GLU A 86 -9.64 -10.50 5.64
N VAL A 87 -8.61 -10.47 6.48
CA VAL A 87 -7.42 -9.63 6.28
C VAL A 87 -6.28 -10.52 5.81
N VAL A 88 -5.86 -10.33 4.56
CA VAL A 88 -4.75 -11.07 3.96
C VAL A 88 -3.46 -10.30 4.19
N ILE A 89 -2.53 -10.94 4.90
CA ILE A 89 -1.22 -10.36 5.22
C ILE A 89 -0.13 -11.21 4.56
N PRO A 90 0.86 -10.61 3.88
CA PRO A 90 1.99 -11.37 3.35
C PRO A 90 2.70 -12.16 4.45
N GLU A 91 3.07 -13.42 4.16
CA GLU A 91 3.65 -14.34 5.16
C GLU A 91 4.91 -13.77 5.81
N ALA A 92 5.82 -13.20 5.02
CA ALA A 92 7.06 -12.63 5.52
C ALA A 92 6.82 -11.35 6.35
N GLU A 93 5.74 -10.62 6.05
CA GLU A 93 5.31 -9.45 6.83
C GLU A 93 4.79 -9.89 8.19
N ALA A 94 3.89 -10.87 8.21
CA ALA A 94 3.36 -11.46 9.44
C ALA A 94 4.50 -12.04 10.31
N ALA A 95 5.45 -12.74 9.70
CA ALA A 95 6.60 -13.30 10.40
C ALA A 95 7.49 -12.23 11.04
N TYR A 96 7.65 -11.08 10.41
CA TYR A 96 8.46 -9.97 10.93
C TYR A 96 7.74 -9.23 12.07
N TRP A 97 6.47 -8.83 11.87
CA TRP A 97 5.77 -7.96 12.82
C TRP A 97 5.16 -8.68 14.01
N PHE A 98 4.83 -9.97 13.85
CA PHE A 98 4.19 -10.76 14.90
C PHE A 98 5.15 -11.70 15.63
N ALA A 99 6.45 -11.63 15.34
CA ALA A 99 7.45 -12.45 16.02
C ALA A 99 7.52 -12.10 17.52
N ASP A 100 7.65 -13.11 18.35
CA ASP A 100 7.78 -12.96 19.80
C ASP A 100 8.97 -12.05 20.15
N GLY A 101 8.73 -11.02 20.99
CA GLY A 101 9.73 -10.04 21.38
C GLY A 101 10.26 -9.14 20.25
N ALA A 102 9.60 -9.09 19.10
CA ALA A 102 10.02 -8.24 17.98
C ALA A 102 9.98 -6.75 18.36
N GLU A 103 8.94 -6.31 19.07
CA GLU A 103 8.84 -4.94 19.57
C GLU A 103 10.02 -4.56 20.47
N ASP A 104 10.43 -5.45 21.39
CA ASP A 104 11.52 -5.18 22.34
C ASP A 104 12.86 -4.99 21.63
N ARG A 105 13.08 -5.72 20.54
CA ARG A 105 14.30 -5.64 19.72
C ARG A 105 14.27 -4.48 18.72
N ALA A 106 13.11 -3.90 18.50
CA ALA A 106 12.94 -2.83 17.52
C ALA A 106 13.52 -1.50 18.02
N PRO A 107 14.03 -0.65 17.12
CA PRO A 107 14.37 0.72 17.46
C PRO A 107 13.15 1.45 18.04
N GLU A 108 13.35 2.35 19.01
CA GLU A 108 12.27 3.05 19.71
C GLU A 108 11.24 3.68 18.77
N ARG A 109 11.71 4.29 17.67
CA ARG A 109 10.85 4.89 16.64
C ARG A 109 9.90 3.89 15.94
N ALA A 110 10.23 2.60 15.95
CA ALA A 110 9.44 1.55 15.27
C ALA A 110 8.44 0.85 16.20
N LYS A 111 8.65 0.91 17.54
CA LYS A 111 7.82 0.18 18.52
C LYS A 111 6.31 0.47 18.40
N ALA A 112 5.94 1.73 18.13
CA ALA A 112 4.54 2.10 17.92
C ALA A 112 3.91 1.36 16.73
N GLY A 113 4.69 1.07 15.68
CA GLY A 113 4.27 0.26 14.54
C GLY A 113 4.00 -1.18 14.94
N PHE A 114 4.91 -1.80 15.73
CA PHE A 114 4.73 -3.17 16.25
C PHE A 114 3.48 -3.29 17.11
N ARG A 115 3.25 -2.35 18.05
CA ARG A 115 2.02 -2.34 18.86
C ARG A 115 0.76 -2.23 18.01
N ARG A 116 0.79 -1.42 16.95
CA ARG A 116 -0.35 -1.31 16.03
C ARG A 116 -0.59 -2.60 15.25
N ALA A 117 0.44 -3.25 14.78
CA ALA A 117 0.34 -4.55 14.12
C ALA A 117 -0.22 -5.64 15.06
N GLN A 118 0.22 -5.66 16.32
CA GLN A 118 -0.32 -6.56 17.34
C GLN A 118 -1.79 -6.25 17.66
N GLY A 119 -2.17 -4.97 17.73
CA GLY A 119 -3.57 -4.54 17.88
C GLY A 119 -4.46 -5.00 16.73
N LEU A 120 -3.95 -4.93 15.50
CA LEU A 120 -4.62 -5.49 14.32
C LEU A 120 -4.82 -7.00 14.48
N ALA A 121 -3.77 -7.73 14.88
CA ALA A 121 -3.86 -9.18 15.10
C ALA A 121 -4.91 -9.54 16.15
N ALA A 122 -4.98 -8.78 17.24
CA ALA A 122 -5.98 -8.99 18.28
C ALA A 122 -7.42 -8.68 17.80
N ALA A 123 -7.62 -7.65 16.97
CA ALA A 123 -8.93 -7.24 16.47
C ALA A 123 -9.52 -8.24 15.46
N TYR A 124 -8.68 -8.81 14.61
CA TYR A 124 -9.13 -9.69 13.52
C TYR A 124 -8.99 -11.18 13.84
N GLY A 125 -8.05 -11.58 14.70
CA GLY A 125 -7.90 -12.96 15.17
C GLY A 125 -7.83 -13.97 14.02
N GLU A 126 -8.74 -14.94 14.02
CA GLU A 126 -8.83 -15.99 13.00
C GLU A 126 -9.19 -15.50 11.59
N ARG A 127 -9.64 -14.25 11.45
CA ARG A 127 -9.90 -13.63 10.16
C ARG A 127 -8.64 -13.11 9.46
N ILE A 128 -7.47 -13.30 10.07
CA ILE A 128 -6.19 -13.06 9.40
C ILE A 128 -5.77 -14.31 8.66
N ARG A 129 -5.60 -14.16 7.34
CA ARG A 129 -4.98 -15.17 6.49
C ARG A 129 -3.59 -14.69 6.06
N ARG A 130 -2.60 -15.54 6.25
CA ARG A 130 -1.26 -15.31 5.71
C ARG A 130 -1.18 -15.85 4.29
N ALA A 131 -0.54 -15.11 3.39
CA ALA A 131 -0.41 -15.49 1.99
C ALA A 131 1.02 -15.30 1.50
N GLY A 132 1.48 -16.22 0.67
CA GLY A 132 2.72 -16.10 -0.09
C GLY A 132 2.53 -15.38 -1.41
N GLU A 133 3.55 -15.45 -2.27
CA GLU A 133 3.50 -14.97 -3.65
C GLU A 133 2.56 -15.84 -4.50
N GLY A 134 1.94 -15.23 -5.51
CA GLY A 134 1.00 -15.88 -6.43
C GLY A 134 -0.45 -15.44 -6.22
N GLU A 135 -1.39 -16.22 -6.75
CA GLU A 135 -2.82 -15.87 -6.68
C GLU A 135 -3.34 -15.94 -5.24
N VAL A 136 -3.84 -14.81 -4.74
CA VAL A 136 -4.39 -14.68 -3.38
C VAL A 136 -5.92 -14.61 -3.37
N LEU A 137 -6.51 -14.12 -4.45
CA LEU A 137 -7.94 -14.13 -4.77
C LEU A 137 -8.08 -14.35 -6.28
N PRO A 138 -9.22 -14.85 -6.76
CA PRO A 138 -9.44 -14.99 -8.21
C PRO A 138 -9.17 -13.68 -8.95
N GLY A 139 -8.19 -13.70 -9.85
CA GLY A 139 -7.75 -12.54 -10.61
C GLY A 139 -6.91 -11.52 -9.83
N ILE A 140 -6.47 -11.82 -8.62
CA ILE A 140 -5.55 -10.97 -7.87
C ILE A 140 -4.32 -11.77 -7.44
N GLU A 141 -3.15 -11.34 -7.91
CA GLU A 141 -1.85 -11.93 -7.66
C GLU A 141 -1.02 -11.08 -6.71
N ALA A 142 -0.43 -11.69 -5.69
CA ALA A 142 0.57 -11.07 -4.82
C ALA A 142 1.96 -11.21 -5.44
N ILE A 143 2.69 -10.11 -5.52
CA ILE A 143 4.05 -10.00 -6.05
C ILE A 143 4.96 -9.49 -4.95
N LEU A 144 5.92 -10.30 -4.51
CA LEU A 144 6.85 -9.89 -3.46
C LEU A 144 7.70 -8.68 -3.91
N ALA A 145 7.72 -7.68 -3.07
CA ALA A 145 8.44 -6.42 -3.28
C ALA A 145 9.23 -5.99 -2.02
N PRO A 146 10.09 -6.88 -1.47
CA PRO A 146 10.74 -6.67 -0.17
C PRO A 146 11.74 -5.52 -0.18
N GLY A 147 12.06 -5.01 1.01
CA GLY A 147 13.07 -3.99 1.26
C GLY A 147 12.52 -2.82 2.06
N HIS A 148 11.40 -2.21 1.63
CA HIS A 148 10.69 -1.23 2.44
C HIS A 148 10.29 -1.84 3.79
N THR A 149 9.62 -2.98 3.76
CA THR A 149 9.57 -3.96 4.84
C THR A 149 9.96 -5.34 4.32
N PRO A 150 10.28 -6.33 5.19
CA PRO A 150 10.71 -7.64 4.74
C PRO A 150 9.69 -8.41 3.91
N GLY A 151 8.41 -8.19 4.15
CA GLY A 151 7.31 -8.86 3.45
C GLY A 151 6.48 -7.92 2.58
N HIS A 152 6.95 -6.70 2.32
CA HIS A 152 6.22 -5.77 1.45
C HIS A 152 5.84 -6.43 0.13
N THR A 153 4.59 -6.25 -0.29
CA THR A 153 3.97 -6.95 -1.42
C THR A 153 3.15 -5.99 -2.26
N ALA A 154 3.30 -6.10 -3.57
CA ALA A 154 2.42 -5.46 -4.55
C ALA A 154 1.31 -6.43 -4.97
N TYR A 155 0.18 -5.90 -5.45
CA TYR A 155 -0.93 -6.71 -5.95
C TYR A 155 -1.21 -6.38 -7.41
N ARG A 156 -1.26 -7.42 -8.27
CA ARG A 156 -1.74 -7.29 -9.64
C ARG A 156 -3.19 -7.70 -9.69
N VAL A 157 -4.06 -6.79 -10.09
CA VAL A 157 -5.49 -7.04 -10.32
C VAL A 157 -5.70 -7.21 -11.82
N GLN A 158 -6.23 -8.37 -12.23
CA GLN A 158 -6.50 -8.72 -13.61
C GLN A 158 -7.99 -8.64 -13.90
N SER A 159 -8.38 -7.98 -15.00
CA SER A 159 -9.75 -7.96 -15.50
C SER A 159 -9.74 -8.06 -17.03
N GLY A 160 -10.09 -9.24 -17.55
CA GLY A 160 -9.94 -9.54 -18.97
C GLY A 160 -8.49 -9.37 -19.44
N GLU A 161 -8.27 -8.53 -20.46
CA GLU A 161 -6.94 -8.23 -20.99
C GLU A 161 -6.23 -7.06 -20.26
N THR A 162 -6.90 -6.39 -19.34
CA THR A 162 -6.36 -5.25 -18.58
C THR A 162 -5.85 -5.68 -17.21
N SER A 163 -4.74 -5.09 -16.79
CA SER A 163 -4.20 -5.30 -15.46
C SER A 163 -3.84 -3.98 -14.79
N LEU A 164 -4.03 -3.93 -13.46
CA LEU A 164 -3.62 -2.84 -12.60
C LEU A 164 -2.60 -3.37 -11.60
N LEU A 165 -1.45 -2.75 -11.52
CA LEU A 165 -0.42 -3.04 -10.51
C LEU A 165 -0.55 -2.05 -9.35
N ILE A 166 -1.05 -2.49 -8.21
CA ILE A 166 -1.09 -1.72 -6.97
C ILE A 166 0.19 -2.04 -6.20
N TRP A 167 1.15 -1.13 -6.20
CA TRP A 167 2.53 -1.47 -5.81
C TRP A 167 2.93 -1.09 -4.38
N GLY A 168 1.98 -0.63 -3.53
CA GLY A 168 2.30 -0.24 -2.15
C GLY A 168 3.32 0.90 -2.11
N ASP A 169 4.39 0.70 -1.36
CA ASP A 169 5.45 1.66 -1.03
C ASP A 169 6.71 1.50 -1.87
N VAL A 170 6.55 1.03 -3.11
CA VAL A 170 7.66 1.01 -4.07
C VAL A 170 8.18 2.43 -4.35
N VAL A 171 7.30 3.43 -4.41
CA VAL A 171 7.64 4.85 -4.62
C VAL A 171 6.89 5.74 -3.63
N HIS A 172 7.65 6.51 -2.83
CA HIS A 172 7.10 7.49 -1.88
C HIS A 172 7.26 8.93 -2.38
N LEU A 173 8.39 9.23 -3.00
CA LEU A 173 8.75 10.54 -3.50
C LEU A 173 8.92 10.51 -5.03
N PRO A 174 7.82 10.63 -5.80
CA PRO A 174 7.83 10.52 -7.26
C PRO A 174 8.87 11.43 -7.92
N ALA A 175 8.98 12.67 -7.44
CA ALA A 175 9.93 13.66 -7.99
C ALA A 175 11.41 13.24 -7.89
N ILE A 176 11.74 12.30 -7.01
CA ILE A 176 13.10 11.83 -6.79
C ILE A 176 13.25 10.40 -7.29
N GLN A 177 12.39 9.47 -6.82
CA GLN A 177 12.61 8.04 -6.96
C GLN A 177 12.32 7.49 -8.36
N PHE A 178 11.59 8.21 -9.21
CA PHE A 178 11.52 7.85 -10.63
C PHE A 178 12.84 8.19 -11.34
N ALA A 179 13.35 9.41 -11.18
CA ALA A 179 14.60 9.83 -11.82
C ALA A 179 15.83 9.12 -11.23
N ARG A 180 15.79 8.80 -9.94
CA ARG A 180 16.85 8.14 -9.17
C ARG A 180 16.29 6.95 -8.39
N PRO A 181 16.05 5.82 -9.03
CA PRO A 181 15.43 4.66 -8.38
C PRO A 181 16.29 4.06 -7.25
N GLU A 182 17.58 4.38 -7.20
CA GLU A 182 18.49 4.00 -6.12
C GLU A 182 18.26 4.78 -4.81
N ALA A 183 17.53 5.90 -4.84
CA ALA A 183 17.25 6.70 -3.64
C ALA A 183 16.30 5.96 -2.70
N PHE A 184 16.70 5.72 -1.46
CA PHE A 184 15.90 5.11 -0.41
C PHE A 184 15.67 6.06 0.76
N LEU A 185 14.77 5.71 1.64
CA LEU A 185 14.32 6.55 2.75
C LEU A 185 14.73 5.94 4.09
N SER A 186 14.80 6.77 5.12
CA SER A 186 15.26 6.34 6.46
C SER A 186 14.29 5.39 7.17
N PHE A 187 13.10 5.22 6.63
CA PHE A 187 12.11 4.27 7.14
C PHE A 187 12.04 2.96 6.34
N ASP A 188 12.83 2.82 5.27
CA ASP A 188 13.05 1.52 4.65
C ASP A 188 13.85 0.62 5.62
N VAL A 189 13.38 -0.60 5.85
CA VAL A 189 14.06 -1.57 6.74
C VAL A 189 15.38 -2.01 6.13
N ASP A 190 15.40 -2.25 4.82
CA ASP A 190 16.59 -2.48 4.00
C ASP A 190 16.55 -1.56 2.77
N GLY A 191 17.22 -0.42 2.87
CA GLY A 191 17.20 0.59 1.81
C GLY A 191 17.84 0.13 0.50
N ALA A 192 18.87 -0.72 0.56
CA ALA A 192 19.52 -1.25 -0.64
C ALA A 192 18.59 -2.22 -1.37
N LEU A 193 17.94 -3.11 -0.63
CA LEU A 193 16.96 -4.03 -1.17
C LEU A 193 15.73 -3.29 -1.69
N ALA A 194 15.23 -2.27 -0.97
CA ALA A 194 14.12 -1.42 -1.42
C ALA A 194 14.42 -0.74 -2.76
N ALA A 195 15.63 -0.21 -2.93
CA ALA A 195 16.08 0.38 -4.19
C ALA A 195 16.16 -0.64 -5.34
N ALA A 196 16.70 -1.83 -5.07
CA ALA A 196 16.79 -2.91 -6.06
C ALA A 196 15.38 -3.40 -6.46
N THR A 197 14.50 -3.59 -5.49
CA THR A 197 13.09 -3.95 -5.70
C THR A 197 12.35 -2.90 -6.51
N ARG A 198 12.51 -1.62 -6.17
CA ARG A 198 11.92 -0.51 -6.93
C ARG A 198 12.32 -0.55 -8.38
N LYS A 199 13.62 -0.70 -8.65
CA LYS A 199 14.09 -0.79 -10.03
C LYS A 199 13.46 -1.95 -10.78
N ARG A 200 13.41 -3.14 -10.17
CA ARG A 200 12.77 -4.33 -10.75
C ARG A 200 11.29 -4.08 -11.08
N ILE A 201 10.53 -3.52 -10.14
CA ILE A 201 9.09 -3.27 -10.32
C ILE A 201 8.86 -2.19 -11.39
N LEU A 202 9.66 -1.13 -11.41
CA LEU A 202 9.57 -0.09 -12.45
C LEU A 202 9.94 -0.64 -13.83
N ASP A 203 10.99 -1.48 -13.94
CA ASP A 203 11.37 -2.16 -15.18
C ASP A 203 10.23 -3.05 -15.68
N GLN A 204 9.61 -3.81 -14.79
CA GLN A 204 8.47 -4.67 -15.13
C GLN A 204 7.27 -3.85 -15.57
N ALA A 205 6.90 -2.78 -14.84
CA ALA A 205 5.79 -1.92 -15.20
C ALA A 205 5.93 -1.30 -16.60
N VAL A 206 7.18 -0.92 -16.98
CA VAL A 206 7.47 -0.43 -18.34
C VAL A 206 7.35 -1.55 -19.38
N ALA A 207 7.91 -2.73 -19.10
CA ALA A 207 7.91 -3.86 -20.05
C ALA A 207 6.49 -4.35 -20.33
N ASP A 208 5.67 -4.46 -19.28
CA ASP A 208 4.29 -4.94 -19.33
C ASP A 208 3.30 -3.84 -19.76
N ARG A 209 3.75 -2.57 -19.86
CA ARG A 209 2.88 -1.39 -20.07
C ARG A 209 1.74 -1.34 -19.06
N SER A 210 2.02 -1.70 -17.82
CA SER A 210 1.01 -1.78 -16.77
C SER A 210 0.44 -0.40 -16.41
N LEU A 211 -0.87 -0.34 -16.20
CA LEU A 211 -1.44 0.70 -15.38
C LEU A 211 -1.02 0.46 -13.93
N VAL A 212 -0.63 1.51 -13.24
CA VAL A 212 -0.08 1.44 -11.89
C VAL A 212 -0.90 2.29 -10.94
N ALA A 213 -1.10 1.79 -9.72
CA ALA A 213 -1.65 2.51 -8.59
C ALA A 213 -0.64 2.55 -7.44
N GLY A 214 -0.41 3.72 -6.85
CA GLY A 214 0.60 3.90 -5.80
C GLY A 214 0.05 4.57 -4.54
N MET A 215 0.41 4.02 -3.37
CA MET A 215 -0.10 4.50 -2.09
C MET A 215 0.34 5.94 -1.79
N HIS A 216 1.50 6.35 -2.27
CA HIS A 216 2.08 7.67 -2.01
C HIS A 216 2.16 8.57 -3.25
N LEU A 217 1.46 8.21 -4.32
CA LEU A 217 1.32 9.05 -5.49
C LEU A 217 0.21 10.11 -5.30
N GLU A 218 0.40 11.28 -5.91
CA GLU A 218 -0.64 12.32 -5.87
C GLU A 218 -1.88 11.88 -6.66
N PHE A 219 -3.06 12.34 -6.24
CA PHE A 219 -4.35 12.03 -6.89
C PHE A 219 -4.26 12.28 -8.42
N PRO A 220 -4.80 11.39 -9.27
CA PRO A 220 -5.64 10.23 -8.93
C PRO A 220 -4.86 8.99 -8.46
N ALA A 221 -3.53 9.08 -8.28
CA ALA A 221 -2.62 8.01 -7.87
C ALA A 221 -2.54 6.83 -8.87
N LEU A 222 -3.08 7.03 -10.06
CA LEU A 222 -3.10 6.10 -11.19
C LEU A 222 -2.27 6.67 -12.35
N GLY A 223 -1.60 5.81 -13.10
CA GLY A 223 -0.83 6.22 -14.27
C GLY A 223 0.07 5.11 -14.78
N SER A 224 1.01 5.50 -15.63
CA SER A 224 1.97 4.60 -16.25
C SER A 224 3.41 5.04 -15.97
N VAL A 225 4.34 4.12 -16.11
CA VAL A 225 5.77 4.39 -16.01
C VAL A 225 6.39 4.29 -17.40
N ARG A 226 7.25 5.23 -17.74
CA ARG A 226 8.08 5.15 -18.94
C ARG A 226 9.57 5.28 -18.59
N ARG A 227 10.43 4.82 -19.49
CA ARG A 227 11.86 5.09 -19.39
C ARG A 227 12.15 6.56 -19.64
N ASP A 228 13.10 7.13 -18.90
CA ASP A 228 13.55 8.50 -19.06
C ASP A 228 15.06 8.60 -18.75
N GLY A 229 15.88 8.60 -19.79
CA GLY A 229 17.33 8.50 -19.65
C GLY A 229 17.76 7.24 -18.88
N ALA A 230 18.55 7.40 -17.83
CA ALA A 230 18.98 6.31 -16.96
C ALA A 230 17.94 5.91 -15.90
N GLY A 231 16.86 6.70 -15.75
CA GLY A 231 15.80 6.47 -14.78
C GLY A 231 14.45 6.23 -15.44
N PHE A 232 13.43 6.71 -14.79
CA PHE A 232 12.03 6.57 -15.18
C PHE A 232 11.30 7.91 -15.04
N ALA A 233 10.13 8.02 -15.65
CA ALA A 233 9.20 9.10 -15.45
C ALA A 233 7.79 8.55 -15.18
N TRP A 234 7.08 9.21 -14.29
CA TRP A 234 5.67 9.00 -14.02
C TRP A 234 4.81 9.75 -15.04
N VAL A 235 3.84 9.06 -15.60
CA VAL A 235 2.83 9.62 -16.50
C VAL A 235 1.48 9.42 -15.82
N PRO A 236 0.96 10.42 -15.09
CA PRO A 236 -0.31 10.28 -14.40
C PRO A 236 -1.45 10.11 -15.39
N GLU A 237 -2.45 9.28 -15.02
CA GLU A 237 -3.69 9.19 -15.75
C GLU A 237 -4.47 10.51 -15.63
N GLN A 238 -5.12 10.91 -16.71
CA GLN A 238 -5.97 12.11 -16.68
C GLN A 238 -7.27 11.81 -15.96
N TRP A 239 -7.49 12.51 -14.85
CA TRP A 239 -8.75 12.43 -14.15
C TRP A 239 -9.78 13.39 -14.81
N SER A 240 -10.97 12.89 -15.07
CA SER A 240 -12.14 13.69 -15.42
C SER A 240 -13.28 13.35 -14.46
N ALA A 241 -14.05 14.36 -14.04
CA ALA A 241 -15.28 14.07 -13.32
C ALA A 241 -16.21 13.26 -14.23
N ALA A 242 -16.82 12.20 -13.70
CA ALA A 242 -17.86 11.50 -14.42
C ALA A 242 -19.00 12.48 -14.74
N SER A 243 -19.37 12.57 -16.01
CA SER A 243 -20.50 13.35 -16.49
C SER A 243 -21.81 12.68 -16.10
#